data_861a766fc3069a8d93273a037180595c
#
_entry.id   861a766fc3069a8d93273a037180595c
#
_cell.length_a   1.000
_cell.length_b   1.000
_cell.length_c   1.000
_cell.angle_alpha   90.00
_cell.angle_beta   90.00
_cell.angle_gamma   90.00
#
_symmetry.space_group_name_H-M   'P 1'
#
loop_
_entity.id
_entity.type
_entity.pdbx_description
1 polymer ?
#
loop_
_entity_poly.entity_id
_entity_poly.type
_entity_poly.pdbx_seq_one_letter_code
_entity_poly.pdbx_strand_id
1 'polypeptide(L)'
;LGLGELIGVLIYGRLFRGHFQPTGFQMPGDLMCFWANGAHVAHPAAVHGASVSGYCAYMYPPPFLLVAAPLSWLTPFWCYMVWLGLTNLALAAAARAARMPWAAIALGLALPPNLYCIAVGQNGALISALLLLSFGLAETNPIAAGIFAGCLLIKPQFGLLLPVCFLASRNWRAALAAAMMVLLICALSVILFGPGVWHEFSGNGTASVRGVLDKPWPQPFQGIMVSVFIMLRSMGAGLQLAYGLQALASIAAAVAVWRLWSRPAGGQAAGPRRLGATLGLVVLATPYAYVYDMPAIGMALAGFAAAMHWRELAPLAIFTLFTGFYIFLSMLGFAMGAAGVLLLVVMLWPKTGALARG
;
A
#
# COMPACT_ATOMS: atom_id res chain seq x y z
N LEU A 1 -6.25 19.42 -3.66
CA LEU A 1 -7.14 19.02 -4.77
C LEU A 1 -8.14 17.93 -4.38
N GLY A 2 -7.79 16.90 -3.59
CA GLY A 2 -8.63 15.71 -3.40
C GLY A 2 -9.99 15.92 -2.75
N LEU A 3 -10.11 16.74 -1.71
CA LEU A 3 -11.41 16.98 -1.05
C LEU A 3 -12.32 17.85 -1.93
N GLY A 4 -11.75 18.81 -2.64
CA GLY A 4 -12.47 19.66 -3.59
C GLY A 4 -13.01 18.88 -4.79
N GLU A 5 -12.23 17.94 -5.32
CA GLU A 5 -12.68 17.07 -6.42
C GLU A 5 -13.73 16.05 -5.96
N LEU A 6 -13.58 15.46 -4.77
CA LEU A 6 -14.59 14.57 -4.19
C LEU A 6 -15.90 15.32 -3.92
N ILE A 7 -15.83 16.52 -3.33
CA ILE A 7 -16.97 17.41 -3.12
C ILE A 7 -17.54 17.86 -4.48
N GLY A 8 -16.70 18.15 -5.46
CA GLY A 8 -17.11 18.46 -6.84
C GLY A 8 -17.89 17.30 -7.47
N VAL A 9 -17.38 16.08 -7.40
CA VAL A 9 -18.06 14.86 -7.89
C VAL A 9 -19.39 14.63 -7.15
N LEU A 10 -19.43 14.86 -5.84
CA LEU A 10 -20.65 14.72 -5.02
C LEU A 10 -21.67 15.85 -5.27
N ILE A 11 -21.22 17.10 -5.45
CA ILE A 11 -22.08 18.27 -5.67
C ILE A 11 -22.55 18.34 -7.14
N TYR A 12 -21.66 18.03 -8.10
CA TYR A 12 -22.02 17.96 -9.54
C TYR A 12 -22.73 16.66 -9.90
N GLY A 13 -22.70 15.66 -9.01
CA GLY A 13 -23.50 14.45 -9.13
C GLY A 13 -25.00 14.72 -9.06
N ARG A 14 -25.54 15.48 -9.99
CA ARG A 14 -26.99 15.48 -10.23
C ARG A 14 -27.42 14.09 -10.66
N LEU A 15 -27.67 13.35 -9.65
CA LEU A 15 -28.27 12.08 -9.46
C LEU A 15 -29.27 11.65 -10.55
N PHE A 16 -28.96 10.53 -11.19
CA PHE A 16 -29.90 9.55 -11.71
C PHE A 16 -30.79 9.93 -12.90
N ARG A 17 -30.24 9.75 -14.08
CA ARG A 17 -31.07 9.25 -15.21
C ARG A 17 -30.20 8.31 -16.02
N GLY A 18 -30.60 7.02 -16.11
CA GLY A 18 -30.02 5.96 -16.99
C GLY A 18 -28.53 6.17 -17.28
N HIS A 19 -27.68 5.37 -17.65
CA HIS A 19 -26.24 5.52 -18.01
C HIS A 19 -25.54 6.82 -17.55
N PHE A 20 -25.74 7.23 -16.29
CA PHE A 20 -25.29 8.51 -15.77
C PHE A 20 -23.78 8.54 -15.68
N GLN A 21 -23.19 9.35 -16.53
CA GLN A 21 -21.83 9.83 -16.35
C GLN A 21 -21.88 11.34 -16.21
N PRO A 22 -21.41 11.93 -15.10
CA PRO A 22 -21.42 13.39 -14.96
C PRO A 22 -20.67 14.00 -16.13
N THR A 23 -21.29 14.99 -16.78
CA THR A 23 -20.61 15.76 -17.82
C THR A 23 -19.40 16.44 -17.21
N GLY A 24 -18.21 16.20 -17.76
CA GLY A 24 -16.94 16.73 -17.24
C GLY A 24 -16.26 15.91 -16.16
N PHE A 25 -16.79 14.72 -15.76
CA PHE A 25 -16.06 13.83 -14.86
C PHE A 25 -14.78 13.33 -15.53
N GLN A 26 -13.66 13.55 -14.85
CA GLN A 26 -12.37 12.98 -15.23
C GLN A 26 -11.97 11.94 -14.19
N MET A 27 -11.77 10.71 -14.65
CA MET A 27 -11.28 9.65 -13.78
C MET A 27 -9.85 9.99 -13.31
N PRO A 28 -9.52 9.82 -12.02
CA PRO A 28 -8.15 9.97 -11.54
C PRO A 28 -7.17 9.13 -12.34
N GLY A 29 -5.99 9.70 -12.65
CA GLY A 29 -5.05 9.13 -13.62
C GLY A 29 -4.62 7.71 -13.30
N ASP A 30 -4.36 7.38 -12.03
CA ASP A 30 -3.91 6.03 -11.64
C ASP A 30 -5.03 4.99 -11.81
N LEU A 31 -6.27 5.34 -11.46
CA LEU A 31 -7.41 4.44 -11.70
C LEU A 31 -7.71 4.29 -13.19
N MET A 32 -7.55 5.37 -13.96
CA MET A 32 -7.68 5.31 -15.41
C MET A 32 -6.70 4.29 -16.01
N CYS A 33 -5.48 4.21 -15.45
CA CYS A 33 -4.50 3.20 -15.86
C CYS A 33 -5.01 1.78 -15.62
N PHE A 34 -5.60 1.52 -14.44
CA PHE A 34 -6.15 0.20 -14.13
C PHE A 34 -7.31 -0.15 -15.06
N TRP A 35 -8.24 0.79 -15.23
CA TRP A 35 -9.41 0.64 -16.07
C TRP A 35 -9.06 0.41 -17.55
N ALA A 36 -8.18 1.25 -18.11
CA ALA A 36 -7.75 1.16 -19.50
C ALA A 36 -7.01 -0.15 -19.80
N ASN A 37 -6.06 -0.52 -18.93
CA ASN A 37 -5.30 -1.76 -19.09
C ASN A 37 -6.16 -3.01 -18.85
N GLY A 38 -7.13 -2.93 -17.93
CA GLY A 38 -8.14 -3.98 -17.75
C GLY A 38 -8.97 -4.26 -19.00
N ALA A 39 -9.27 -3.25 -19.80
CA ALA A 39 -9.98 -3.40 -21.07
C ALA A 39 -9.16 -4.11 -22.17
N HIS A 40 -7.84 -4.18 -22.03
CA HIS A 40 -6.93 -4.71 -23.05
C HIS A 40 -6.36 -6.09 -22.73
N VAL A 41 -6.91 -6.80 -21.75
CA VAL A 41 -6.40 -8.12 -21.29
C VAL A 41 -6.32 -9.17 -22.40
N ALA A 42 -7.14 -9.05 -23.46
CA ALA A 42 -7.07 -9.93 -24.63
C ALA A 42 -5.84 -9.69 -25.52
N HIS A 43 -5.14 -8.56 -25.31
CA HIS A 43 -3.96 -8.16 -26.08
C HIS A 43 -2.78 -7.89 -25.17
N PRO A 44 -2.02 -8.91 -24.74
CA PRO A 44 -0.97 -8.78 -23.72
C PRO A 44 0.05 -7.66 -23.96
N ALA A 45 0.48 -7.48 -25.20
CA ALA A 45 1.40 -6.40 -25.58
C ALA A 45 0.83 -5.00 -25.31
N ALA A 46 -0.50 -4.83 -25.37
CA ALA A 46 -1.15 -3.56 -25.08
C ALA A 46 -1.24 -3.29 -23.57
N VAL A 47 -1.28 -4.34 -22.71
CA VAL A 47 -1.37 -4.19 -21.24
C VAL A 47 -0.10 -3.56 -20.65
N HIS A 48 1.06 -4.02 -21.09
CA HIS A 48 2.36 -3.55 -20.56
C HIS A 48 3.16 -2.73 -21.58
N GLY A 49 2.64 -2.58 -22.79
CA GLY A 49 3.26 -1.79 -23.84
C GLY A 49 3.17 -0.29 -23.62
N ALA A 50 3.54 0.45 -24.64
CA ALA A 50 3.39 1.90 -24.66
C ALA A 50 1.93 2.27 -24.37
N SER A 51 1.75 3.21 -23.48
CA SER A 51 0.48 3.60 -22.88
C SER A 51 -0.71 3.60 -23.84
N VAL A 52 -1.72 2.84 -23.53
CA VAL A 52 -3.01 2.80 -24.24
C VAL A 52 -3.65 4.21 -24.30
N SER A 53 -3.30 5.08 -23.37
CA SER A 53 -3.82 6.45 -23.28
C SER A 53 -2.74 7.54 -23.39
N GLY A 54 -1.49 7.21 -23.74
CA GLY A 54 -0.37 8.16 -23.69
C GLY A 54 0.08 8.53 -22.28
N TYR A 55 -0.59 8.05 -21.23
CA TYR A 55 -0.46 8.56 -19.86
C TYR A 55 0.04 7.54 -18.83
N CYS A 56 -0.09 6.23 -19.08
CA CYS A 56 0.20 5.23 -18.06
C CYS A 56 1.01 4.04 -18.56
N ALA A 57 2.14 3.80 -17.91
CA ALA A 57 2.75 2.49 -17.92
C ALA A 57 2.07 1.60 -16.86
N TYR A 58 1.51 0.46 -17.26
CA TYR A 58 0.98 -0.52 -16.32
C TYR A 58 2.13 -1.31 -15.70
N MET A 59 2.41 -1.05 -14.43
CA MET A 59 3.58 -1.57 -13.72
C MET A 59 3.23 -2.69 -12.74
N TYR A 60 2.00 -3.19 -12.80
CA TYR A 60 1.50 -4.22 -11.89
C TYR A 60 1.69 -5.62 -12.46
N PRO A 61 1.97 -6.63 -11.61
CA PRO A 61 2.04 -8.01 -12.05
C PRO A 61 0.67 -8.52 -12.52
N PRO A 62 0.62 -9.53 -13.41
CA PRO A 62 -0.61 -10.04 -14.00
C PRO A 62 -1.75 -10.40 -13.05
N PRO A 63 -1.52 -10.89 -11.82
CA PRO A 63 -2.61 -11.08 -10.84
C PRO A 63 -3.45 -9.83 -10.56
N PHE A 64 -2.92 -8.62 -10.74
CA PHE A 64 -3.72 -7.42 -10.58
C PHE A 64 -4.76 -7.24 -11.69
N LEU A 65 -4.58 -7.88 -12.84
CA LEU A 65 -5.60 -7.92 -13.91
C LEU A 65 -6.89 -8.62 -13.47
N LEU A 66 -6.84 -9.53 -12.49
CA LEU A 66 -8.04 -10.12 -11.88
C LEU A 66 -8.96 -9.07 -11.25
N VAL A 67 -8.39 -7.94 -10.85
CA VAL A 67 -9.10 -6.77 -10.31
C VAL A 67 -9.38 -5.74 -11.40
N ALA A 68 -8.39 -5.44 -12.25
CA ALA A 68 -8.48 -4.38 -13.25
C ALA A 68 -9.47 -4.73 -14.40
N ALA A 69 -9.51 -6.00 -14.83
CA ALA A 69 -10.39 -6.41 -15.91
C ALA A 69 -11.87 -6.24 -15.58
N PRO A 70 -12.42 -6.70 -14.44
CA PRO A 70 -13.80 -6.42 -14.06
C PRO A 70 -14.13 -4.93 -13.93
N LEU A 71 -13.18 -4.12 -13.44
CA LEU A 71 -13.39 -2.68 -13.33
C LEU A 71 -13.58 -2.01 -14.69
N SER A 72 -12.97 -2.54 -15.76
CA SER A 72 -13.10 -2.01 -17.10
C SER A 72 -14.49 -2.20 -17.74
N TRP A 73 -15.33 -3.07 -17.16
CA TRP A 73 -16.73 -3.25 -17.60
C TRP A 73 -17.66 -2.13 -17.15
N LEU A 74 -17.20 -1.31 -16.19
CA LEU A 74 -17.94 -0.18 -15.66
C LEU A 74 -17.60 1.09 -16.47
N THR A 75 -18.55 2.04 -16.53
CA THR A 75 -18.21 3.38 -17.02
C THR A 75 -17.23 4.07 -16.06
N PRO A 76 -16.41 5.03 -16.52
CA PRO A 76 -15.40 5.68 -15.70
C PRO A 76 -15.89 6.17 -14.33
N PHE A 77 -17.05 6.79 -14.27
CA PHE A 77 -17.63 7.28 -13.02
C PHE A 77 -17.98 6.11 -12.06
N TRP A 78 -18.68 5.09 -12.54
CA TRP A 78 -19.06 3.95 -11.72
C TRP A 78 -17.85 3.11 -11.32
N CYS A 79 -16.85 2.99 -12.19
CA CYS A 79 -15.58 2.36 -11.83
C CYS A 79 -14.95 3.07 -10.61
N TYR A 80 -14.89 4.40 -10.62
CA TYR A 80 -14.34 5.16 -9.51
C TYR A 80 -15.16 4.98 -8.23
N MET A 81 -16.49 5.09 -8.30
CA MET A 81 -17.37 4.91 -7.12
C MET A 81 -17.25 3.50 -6.52
N VAL A 82 -17.29 2.48 -7.36
CA VAL A 82 -17.15 1.07 -6.92
C VAL A 82 -15.76 0.83 -6.33
N TRP A 83 -14.71 1.33 -7.00
CA TRP A 83 -13.35 1.21 -6.53
C TRP A 83 -13.16 1.84 -5.15
N LEU A 84 -13.60 3.09 -4.96
CA LEU A 84 -13.55 3.78 -3.68
C LEU A 84 -14.33 3.01 -2.61
N GLY A 85 -15.56 2.62 -2.92
CA GLY A 85 -16.40 1.89 -1.98
C GLY A 85 -15.75 0.59 -1.53
N LEU A 86 -15.36 -0.27 -2.47
CA LEU A 86 -14.80 -1.59 -2.17
C LEU A 86 -13.47 -1.50 -1.41
N THR A 87 -12.55 -0.63 -1.82
CA THR A 87 -11.23 -0.54 -1.18
C THR A 87 -11.29 0.05 0.23
N ASN A 88 -12.12 1.08 0.45
CA ASN A 88 -12.31 1.66 1.78
C ASN A 88 -13.16 0.77 2.70
N LEU A 89 -14.16 0.06 2.18
CA LEU A 89 -14.89 -0.96 2.94
C LEU A 89 -13.98 -2.12 3.34
N ALA A 90 -13.10 -2.59 2.44
CA ALA A 90 -12.11 -3.62 2.77
C ALA A 90 -11.17 -3.14 3.89
N LEU A 91 -10.68 -1.89 3.84
CA LEU A 91 -9.83 -1.31 4.87
C LEU A 91 -10.59 -1.19 6.22
N ALA A 92 -11.83 -0.72 6.20
CA ALA A 92 -12.67 -0.64 7.39
C ALA A 92 -12.97 -2.03 7.97
N ALA A 93 -13.28 -3.02 7.12
CA ALA A 93 -13.50 -4.40 7.54
C ALA A 93 -12.25 -5.03 8.16
N ALA A 94 -11.06 -4.79 7.58
CA ALA A 94 -9.79 -5.23 8.14
C ALA A 94 -9.54 -4.63 9.54
N ALA A 95 -9.81 -3.35 9.72
CA ALA A 95 -9.71 -2.67 11.01
C ALA A 95 -10.74 -3.22 12.01
N ARG A 96 -11.97 -3.56 11.57
CA ARG A 96 -12.98 -4.22 12.42
C ARG A 96 -12.57 -5.62 12.82
N ALA A 97 -11.95 -6.39 11.91
CA ALA A 97 -11.39 -7.71 12.25
C ALA A 97 -10.31 -7.61 13.35
N ALA A 98 -9.55 -6.51 13.37
CA ALA A 98 -8.62 -6.15 14.45
C ALA A 98 -9.33 -5.54 15.69
N ARG A 99 -10.67 -5.56 15.76
CA ARG A 99 -11.51 -5.06 16.86
C ARG A 99 -11.36 -3.56 17.14
N MET A 100 -10.96 -2.77 16.15
CA MET A 100 -10.87 -1.31 16.30
C MET A 100 -12.26 -0.69 16.46
N PRO A 101 -12.43 0.33 17.33
CA PRO A 101 -13.69 1.05 17.46
C PRO A 101 -13.98 1.90 16.20
N TRP A 102 -15.25 2.12 15.90
CA TRP A 102 -15.67 2.86 14.69
C TRP A 102 -15.08 4.26 14.61
N ALA A 103 -14.93 4.97 15.74
CA ALA A 103 -14.30 6.28 15.78
C ALA A 103 -12.84 6.25 15.30
N ALA A 104 -12.08 5.21 15.69
CA ALA A 104 -10.70 5.03 15.22
C ALA A 104 -10.67 4.68 13.71
N ILE A 105 -11.63 3.89 13.23
CA ILE A 105 -11.75 3.55 11.82
C ILE A 105 -12.06 4.80 11.01
N ALA A 106 -13.05 5.60 11.43
CA ALA A 106 -13.39 6.87 10.77
C ALA A 106 -12.19 7.83 10.74
N LEU A 107 -11.46 7.94 11.87
CA LEU A 107 -10.24 8.73 11.91
C LEU A 107 -9.19 8.19 10.93
N GLY A 108 -8.91 6.89 10.94
CA GLY A 108 -7.94 6.27 10.05
C GLY A 108 -8.25 6.47 8.56
N LEU A 109 -9.54 6.40 8.20
CA LEU A 109 -10.01 6.68 6.84
C LEU A 109 -9.87 8.16 6.44
N ALA A 110 -9.94 9.07 7.42
CA ALA A 110 -9.81 10.52 7.19
C ALA A 110 -8.35 11.02 7.19
N LEU A 111 -7.37 10.15 7.49
CA LEU A 111 -5.97 10.57 7.50
C LEU A 111 -5.42 10.84 6.08
N PRO A 112 -4.45 11.76 5.95
CA PRO A 112 -3.94 12.22 4.66
C PRO A 112 -3.55 11.10 3.67
N PRO A 113 -2.87 9.99 4.05
CA PRO A 113 -2.53 8.94 3.10
C PRO A 113 -3.73 8.29 2.43
N ASN A 114 -4.83 8.08 3.18
CA ASN A 114 -6.04 7.50 2.60
C ASN A 114 -6.79 8.51 1.73
N LEU A 115 -6.87 9.77 2.15
CA LEU A 115 -7.45 10.84 1.33
C LEU A 115 -6.69 11.01 0.02
N TYR A 116 -5.35 10.93 0.08
CA TYR A 116 -4.52 10.95 -1.11
C TYR A 116 -4.76 9.74 -2.02
N CYS A 117 -4.87 8.55 -1.43
CA CYS A 117 -5.22 7.32 -2.16
C CYS A 117 -6.55 7.45 -2.90
N ILE A 118 -7.57 8.04 -2.25
CA ILE A 118 -8.87 8.35 -2.85
C ILE A 118 -8.70 9.33 -4.02
N ALA A 119 -8.00 10.44 -3.80
CA ALA A 119 -7.86 11.51 -4.79
C ALA A 119 -7.20 11.05 -6.10
N VAL A 120 -6.19 10.17 -6.01
CA VAL A 120 -5.49 9.65 -7.19
C VAL A 120 -6.06 8.33 -7.72
N GLY A 121 -7.01 7.72 -7.02
CA GLY A 121 -7.64 6.44 -7.40
C GLY A 121 -6.72 5.23 -7.23
N GLN A 122 -5.75 5.30 -6.33
CA GLN A 122 -4.76 4.24 -6.10
C GLN A 122 -5.30 3.07 -5.25
N ASN A 123 -4.55 1.97 -5.26
CA ASN A 123 -4.89 0.73 -4.54
C ASN A 123 -4.38 0.67 -3.09
N GLY A 124 -3.83 1.76 -2.56
CA GLY A 124 -3.22 1.79 -1.23
C GLY A 124 -4.17 1.36 -0.10
N ALA A 125 -5.46 1.70 -0.17
CA ALA A 125 -6.45 1.23 0.80
C ALA A 125 -6.65 -0.30 0.75
N LEU A 126 -6.68 -0.90 -0.45
CA LEU A 126 -6.76 -2.35 -0.62
C LEU A 126 -5.50 -3.04 -0.09
N ILE A 127 -4.32 -2.55 -0.49
CA ILE A 127 -3.03 -3.09 0.01
C ILE A 127 -2.95 -2.97 1.53
N SER A 128 -3.42 -1.85 2.09
CA SER A 128 -3.47 -1.62 3.53
C SER A 128 -4.41 -2.61 4.24
N ALA A 129 -5.56 -2.91 3.67
CA ALA A 129 -6.46 -3.94 4.19
C ALA A 129 -5.79 -5.32 4.22
N LEU A 130 -5.13 -5.71 3.12
CA LEU A 130 -4.41 -6.98 3.02
C LEU A 130 -3.26 -7.06 4.04
N LEU A 131 -2.49 -5.99 4.24
CA LEU A 131 -1.42 -5.93 5.24
C LEU A 131 -1.95 -6.06 6.66
N LEU A 132 -3.02 -5.30 7.00
CA LEU A 132 -3.63 -5.37 8.32
C LEU A 132 -4.17 -6.78 8.63
N LEU A 133 -4.81 -7.44 7.66
CA LEU A 133 -5.31 -8.80 7.82
C LEU A 133 -4.17 -9.82 7.89
N SER A 134 -3.12 -9.68 7.08
CA SER A 134 -1.98 -10.58 7.06
C SER A 134 -1.20 -10.57 8.38
N PHE A 135 -0.86 -9.40 8.89
CA PHE A 135 -0.13 -9.28 10.16
C PHE A 135 -1.06 -9.39 11.37
N GLY A 136 -2.27 -8.82 11.30
CA GLY A 136 -3.21 -8.79 12.42
C GLY A 136 -3.80 -10.16 12.77
N LEU A 137 -3.98 -11.04 11.76
CA LEU A 137 -4.52 -12.39 11.96
C LEU A 137 -3.43 -13.46 12.11
N ALA A 138 -2.15 -13.11 12.00
CA ALA A 138 -1.06 -14.09 11.97
C ALA A 138 -1.06 -15.04 13.20
N GLU A 139 -1.43 -14.55 14.36
CA GLU A 139 -1.46 -15.36 15.60
C GLU A 139 -2.84 -16.00 15.86
N THR A 140 -3.94 -15.39 15.40
CA THR A 140 -5.31 -15.83 15.72
C THR A 140 -5.95 -16.70 14.63
N ASN A 141 -5.67 -16.41 13.36
CA ASN A 141 -6.15 -17.17 12.20
C ASN A 141 -5.06 -17.25 11.12
N PRO A 142 -4.07 -18.14 11.31
CA PRO A 142 -2.91 -18.26 10.43
C PRO A 142 -3.27 -18.51 8.96
N ILE A 143 -4.29 -19.32 8.69
CA ILE A 143 -4.69 -19.65 7.31
C ILE A 143 -5.22 -18.39 6.61
N ALA A 144 -6.12 -17.65 7.26
CA ALA A 144 -6.64 -16.39 6.71
C ALA A 144 -5.51 -15.36 6.52
N ALA A 145 -4.59 -15.23 7.50
CA ALA A 145 -3.43 -14.36 7.38
C ALA A 145 -2.59 -14.71 6.15
N GLY A 146 -2.35 -16.01 5.90
CA GLY A 146 -1.62 -16.49 4.72
C GLY A 146 -2.35 -16.20 3.41
N ILE A 147 -3.67 -16.42 3.34
CA ILE A 147 -4.48 -16.10 2.16
C ILE A 147 -4.33 -14.61 1.81
N PHE A 148 -4.53 -13.71 2.78
CA PHE A 148 -4.39 -12.26 2.53
C PHE A 148 -2.95 -11.87 2.16
N ALA A 149 -1.94 -12.53 2.75
CA ALA A 149 -0.55 -12.35 2.39
C ALA A 149 -0.27 -12.75 0.93
N GLY A 150 -0.82 -13.87 0.46
CA GLY A 150 -0.71 -14.31 -0.93
C GLY A 150 -1.36 -13.33 -1.90
N CYS A 151 -2.50 -12.73 -1.53
CA CYS A 151 -3.16 -11.68 -2.32
C CYS A 151 -2.29 -10.43 -2.52
N LEU A 152 -1.30 -10.16 -1.65
CA LEU A 152 -0.35 -9.05 -1.83
C LEU A 152 0.55 -9.21 -3.06
N LEU A 153 0.51 -10.36 -3.76
CA LEU A 153 1.17 -10.50 -5.04
C LEU A 153 0.71 -9.47 -6.09
N ILE A 154 -0.45 -8.87 -5.92
CA ILE A 154 -0.91 -7.74 -6.77
C ILE A 154 0.00 -6.50 -6.63
N LYS A 155 0.75 -6.37 -5.52
CA LYS A 155 1.75 -5.32 -5.26
C LYS A 155 2.88 -5.91 -4.40
N PRO A 156 3.72 -6.79 -4.97
CA PRO A 156 4.56 -7.74 -4.23
C PRO A 156 5.59 -7.10 -3.32
N GLN A 157 6.02 -5.87 -3.61
CA GLN A 157 6.98 -5.15 -2.76
C GLN A 157 6.48 -4.93 -1.32
N PHE A 158 5.16 -4.89 -1.09
CA PHE A 158 4.59 -4.78 0.25
C PHE A 158 4.47 -6.14 0.95
N GLY A 159 4.56 -7.24 0.21
CA GLY A 159 4.59 -8.60 0.73
C GLY A 159 5.96 -9.10 1.19
N LEU A 160 7.06 -8.37 0.89
CA LEU A 160 8.45 -8.85 1.08
C LEU A 160 8.78 -9.31 2.50
N LEU A 161 8.23 -8.67 3.53
CA LEU A 161 8.52 -8.99 4.92
C LEU A 161 7.60 -10.05 5.53
N LEU A 162 6.53 -10.47 4.85
CA LEU A 162 5.60 -11.49 5.35
C LEU A 162 6.25 -12.88 5.47
N PRO A 163 7.03 -13.38 4.50
CA PRO A 163 7.78 -14.61 4.68
C PRO A 163 8.70 -14.55 5.90
N VAL A 164 9.39 -13.42 6.12
CA VAL A 164 10.25 -13.22 7.29
C VAL A 164 9.44 -13.28 8.59
N CYS A 165 8.27 -12.63 8.61
CA CYS A 165 7.35 -12.67 9.74
C CYS A 165 6.90 -14.10 10.06
N PHE A 166 6.42 -14.85 9.05
CA PHE A 166 5.92 -16.21 9.23
C PHE A 166 7.02 -17.20 9.64
N LEU A 167 8.22 -17.07 9.09
CA LEU A 167 9.37 -17.88 9.48
C LEU A 167 9.83 -17.58 10.91
N ALA A 168 9.94 -16.29 11.28
CA ALA A 168 10.33 -15.86 12.61
C ALA A 168 9.35 -16.35 13.70
N SER A 169 8.05 -16.31 13.41
CA SER A 169 6.99 -16.79 14.30
C SER A 169 6.72 -18.29 14.19
N ARG A 170 7.48 -19.03 13.34
CA ARG A 170 7.27 -20.46 13.02
C ARG A 170 5.83 -20.77 12.57
N ASN A 171 5.20 -19.83 11.90
CA ASN A 171 3.81 -19.92 11.45
C ASN A 171 3.71 -20.60 10.08
N TRP A 172 4.01 -21.90 10.03
CA TRP A 172 4.02 -22.69 8.79
C TRP A 172 2.66 -22.78 8.11
N ARG A 173 1.56 -22.69 8.89
CA ARG A 173 0.19 -22.68 8.33
C ARG A 173 -0.05 -21.42 7.51
N ALA A 174 0.37 -20.26 8.01
CA ALA A 174 0.27 -19.01 7.26
C ALA A 174 1.20 -19.01 6.03
N ALA A 175 2.43 -19.48 6.18
CA ALA A 175 3.39 -19.59 5.08
C ALA A 175 2.86 -20.47 3.94
N LEU A 176 2.32 -21.66 4.28
CA LEU A 176 1.75 -22.59 3.29
C LEU A 176 0.51 -21.99 2.62
N ALA A 177 -0.41 -21.42 3.40
CA ALA A 177 -1.61 -20.78 2.86
C ALA A 177 -1.25 -19.60 1.91
N ALA A 178 -0.22 -18.82 2.24
CA ALA A 178 0.29 -17.75 1.37
C ALA A 178 0.85 -18.31 0.06
N ALA A 179 1.68 -19.37 0.14
CA ALA A 179 2.24 -20.00 -1.05
C ALA A 179 1.13 -20.58 -1.96
N MET A 180 0.15 -21.26 -1.38
CA MET A 180 -0.99 -21.81 -2.14
C MET A 180 -1.82 -20.71 -2.78
N MET A 181 -2.06 -19.60 -2.08
CA MET A 181 -2.79 -18.46 -2.64
C MET A 181 -2.02 -17.78 -3.78
N VAL A 182 -0.70 -17.60 -3.63
CA VAL A 182 0.17 -17.12 -4.71
C VAL A 182 0.05 -18.01 -5.95
N LEU A 183 0.17 -19.34 -5.78
CA LEU A 183 0.04 -20.28 -6.89
C LEU A 183 -1.35 -20.19 -7.55
N LEU A 184 -2.41 -20.10 -6.74
CA LEU A 184 -3.77 -19.98 -7.23
C LEU A 184 -3.97 -18.73 -8.09
N ILE A 185 -3.58 -17.54 -7.60
CA ILE A 185 -3.80 -16.31 -8.37
C ILE A 185 -2.87 -16.19 -9.58
N CYS A 186 -1.66 -16.77 -9.53
CA CYS A 186 -0.81 -16.94 -10.70
C CYS A 186 -1.49 -17.85 -11.75
N ALA A 187 -1.96 -19.02 -11.33
CA ALA A 187 -2.65 -19.94 -12.23
C ALA A 187 -3.89 -19.31 -12.84
N LEU A 188 -4.73 -18.64 -12.03
CA LEU A 188 -5.91 -17.93 -12.53
C LEU A 188 -5.54 -16.85 -13.53
N SER A 189 -4.48 -16.07 -13.31
CA SER A 189 -4.03 -15.04 -14.25
C SER A 189 -3.55 -15.65 -15.58
N VAL A 190 -2.90 -16.82 -15.55
CA VAL A 190 -2.49 -17.53 -16.77
C VAL A 190 -3.70 -18.13 -17.50
N ILE A 191 -4.64 -18.73 -16.76
CA ILE A 191 -5.84 -19.36 -17.34
C ILE A 191 -6.73 -18.31 -18.01
N LEU A 192 -6.94 -17.17 -17.37
CA LEU A 192 -7.87 -16.14 -17.83
C LEU A 192 -7.26 -15.20 -18.88
N PHE A 193 -5.97 -14.87 -18.76
CA PHE A 193 -5.33 -13.85 -19.60
C PHE A 193 -4.22 -14.39 -20.50
N GLY A 194 -3.90 -15.68 -20.37
CA GLY A 194 -2.82 -16.35 -21.10
C GLY A 194 -1.42 -16.06 -20.53
N PRO A 195 -0.40 -16.86 -20.92
CA PRO A 195 0.98 -16.69 -20.46
C PRO A 195 1.66 -15.43 -21.01
N GLY A 196 1.15 -14.87 -22.12
CA GLY A 196 1.69 -13.66 -22.76
C GLY A 196 1.73 -12.45 -21.83
N VAL A 197 0.77 -12.27 -20.91
CA VAL A 197 0.78 -11.17 -19.95
C VAL A 197 1.95 -11.24 -18.97
N TRP A 198 2.42 -12.46 -18.63
CA TRP A 198 3.59 -12.64 -17.78
C TRP A 198 4.90 -12.37 -18.53
N HIS A 199 4.95 -12.74 -19.80
CA HIS A 199 6.09 -12.42 -20.66
C HIS A 199 6.24 -10.90 -20.79
N GLU A 200 5.16 -10.20 -21.10
CA GLU A 200 5.14 -8.73 -21.20
C GLU A 200 5.47 -8.05 -19.87
N PHE A 201 4.96 -8.55 -18.75
CA PHE A 201 5.31 -8.02 -17.43
C PHE A 201 6.79 -8.18 -17.12
N SER A 202 7.40 -9.33 -17.41
CA SER A 202 8.82 -9.59 -17.14
C SER A 202 9.75 -8.68 -17.96
N GLY A 203 9.31 -8.28 -19.15
CA GLY A 203 10.01 -7.32 -20.02
C GLY A 203 9.58 -5.88 -19.73
N ASN A 204 8.49 -5.47 -20.35
CA ASN A 204 8.03 -4.07 -20.37
C ASN A 204 7.54 -3.57 -19.01
N GLY A 205 6.86 -4.41 -18.22
CA GLY A 205 6.37 -4.03 -16.89
C GLY A 205 7.52 -3.71 -15.93
N THR A 206 8.52 -4.58 -15.86
CA THR A 206 9.69 -4.37 -14.99
C THR A 206 10.59 -3.22 -15.48
N ALA A 207 10.74 -3.06 -16.79
CA ALA A 207 11.45 -1.93 -17.37
C ALA A 207 10.77 -0.59 -17.04
N SER A 208 9.44 -0.55 -17.04
CA SER A 208 8.68 0.64 -16.66
C SER A 208 8.91 1.03 -15.19
N VAL A 209 8.94 0.06 -14.26
CA VAL A 209 9.26 0.34 -12.84
C VAL A 209 10.67 0.91 -12.70
N ARG A 210 11.67 0.31 -13.37
CA ARG A 210 13.04 0.83 -13.38
C ARG A 210 13.09 2.23 -13.98
N GLY A 211 12.40 2.45 -15.11
CA GLY A 211 12.32 3.74 -15.77
C GLY A 211 11.77 4.85 -14.88
N VAL A 212 10.89 4.54 -13.92
CA VAL A 212 10.41 5.50 -12.92
C VAL A 212 11.48 5.79 -11.87
N LEU A 213 12.14 4.76 -11.31
CA LEU A 213 13.14 4.91 -10.26
C LEU A 213 14.42 5.59 -10.76
N ASP A 214 14.87 5.23 -11.97
CA ASP A 214 16.17 5.67 -12.52
C ASP A 214 16.15 7.11 -13.03
N LYS A 215 14.98 7.73 -13.19
CA LYS A 215 14.88 9.14 -13.60
C LYS A 215 15.64 10.06 -12.64
N PRO A 216 16.27 11.12 -13.17
CA PRO A 216 16.89 12.14 -12.33
C PRO A 216 15.88 12.79 -11.37
N TRP A 217 16.31 13.11 -10.18
CA TRP A 217 15.57 13.98 -9.26
C TRP A 217 15.68 15.45 -9.72
N PRO A 218 14.62 16.27 -9.58
CA PRO A 218 13.26 15.93 -9.16
C PRO A 218 12.33 15.57 -10.33
N GLN A 219 11.38 14.67 -10.08
CA GLN A 219 10.23 14.43 -10.94
C GLN A 219 8.93 14.59 -10.12
N PRO A 220 7.81 15.01 -10.71
CA PRO A 220 6.56 15.24 -9.95
C PRO A 220 6.11 14.04 -9.11
N PHE A 221 6.19 12.82 -9.67
CA PHE A 221 5.81 11.60 -8.96
C PHE A 221 6.82 11.18 -7.86
N GLN A 222 8.08 11.62 -7.96
CA GLN A 222 9.09 11.33 -6.94
C GLN A 222 8.83 12.11 -5.65
N GLY A 223 8.23 13.30 -5.73
CA GLY A 223 7.88 14.13 -4.59
C GLY A 223 6.87 13.50 -3.63
N ILE A 224 6.16 12.45 -4.03
CA ILE A 224 5.23 11.69 -3.19
C ILE A 224 5.75 10.31 -2.78
N MET A 225 6.98 9.96 -3.16
CA MET A 225 7.65 8.71 -2.75
C MET A 225 8.24 8.84 -1.35
N VAL A 226 8.18 7.75 -0.57
CA VAL A 226 8.58 7.74 0.85
C VAL A 226 9.70 6.72 1.16
N SER A 227 10.43 6.24 0.15
CA SER A 227 11.49 5.26 0.31
C SER A 227 12.85 5.86 0.71
N VAL A 228 13.72 5.03 1.28
CA VAL A 228 15.13 5.40 1.54
C VAL A 228 15.83 5.75 0.23
N PHE A 229 15.54 5.01 -0.84
CA PHE A 229 16.09 5.26 -2.17
C PHE A 229 15.87 6.70 -2.62
N ILE A 230 14.59 7.16 -2.61
CA ILE A 230 14.28 8.51 -3.12
C ILE A 230 14.81 9.62 -2.20
N MET A 231 14.85 9.38 -0.90
CA MET A 231 15.48 10.30 0.05
C MET A 231 16.95 10.55 -0.32
N LEU A 232 17.71 9.50 -0.58
CA LEU A 232 19.11 9.60 -0.99
C LEU A 232 19.26 10.26 -2.35
N ARG A 233 18.38 9.94 -3.32
CA ARG A 233 18.36 10.60 -4.62
C ARG A 233 18.11 12.09 -4.51
N SER A 234 17.22 12.51 -3.63
CA SER A 234 16.94 13.94 -3.38
C SER A 234 18.13 14.68 -2.72
N MET A 235 19.00 13.95 -2.05
CA MET A 235 20.25 14.47 -1.47
C MET A 235 21.42 14.44 -2.47
N GLY A 236 21.20 14.08 -3.74
CA GLY A 236 22.22 14.04 -4.78
C GLY A 236 22.97 12.71 -4.90
N ALA A 237 22.56 11.65 -4.19
CA ALA A 237 23.22 10.35 -4.32
C ALA A 237 23.02 9.76 -5.73
N GLY A 238 24.07 9.17 -6.29
CA GLY A 238 24.02 8.40 -7.52
C GLY A 238 23.18 7.13 -7.38
N LEU A 239 22.72 6.56 -8.53
CA LEU A 239 21.84 5.40 -8.54
C LEU A 239 22.41 4.20 -7.77
N GLN A 240 23.67 3.85 -7.98
CA GLN A 240 24.31 2.70 -7.35
C GLN A 240 24.32 2.83 -5.81
N LEU A 241 24.69 4.01 -5.30
CA LEU A 241 24.71 4.27 -3.86
C LEU A 241 23.28 4.23 -3.29
N ALA A 242 22.31 4.83 -3.97
CA ALA A 242 20.92 4.84 -3.53
C ALA A 242 20.31 3.43 -3.50
N TYR A 243 20.55 2.59 -4.52
CA TYR A 243 20.14 1.18 -4.52
C TYR A 243 20.86 0.36 -3.45
N GLY A 244 22.17 0.56 -3.27
CA GLY A 244 22.95 -0.15 -2.24
C GLY A 244 22.45 0.14 -0.82
N LEU A 245 22.23 1.41 -0.48
CA LEU A 245 21.71 1.80 0.83
C LEU A 245 20.24 1.40 1.03
N GLN A 246 19.43 1.42 -0.03
CA GLN A 246 18.07 0.87 0.02
C GLN A 246 18.10 -0.64 0.30
N ALA A 247 18.99 -1.40 -0.33
CA ALA A 247 19.13 -2.83 -0.07
C ALA A 247 19.53 -3.10 1.39
N LEU A 248 20.45 -2.31 1.94
CA LEU A 248 20.81 -2.38 3.37
C LEU A 248 19.62 -2.05 4.28
N ALA A 249 18.82 -1.03 3.94
CA ALA A 249 17.61 -0.72 4.67
C ALA A 249 16.59 -1.85 4.62
N SER A 250 16.44 -2.52 3.48
CA SER A 250 15.56 -3.69 3.31
C SER A 250 16.01 -4.88 4.17
N ILE A 251 17.31 -5.14 4.23
CA ILE A 251 17.90 -6.18 5.10
C ILE A 251 17.70 -5.82 6.57
N ALA A 252 17.97 -4.56 6.95
CA ALA A 252 17.76 -4.09 8.32
C ALA A 252 16.28 -4.22 8.73
N ALA A 253 15.34 -3.87 7.85
CA ALA A 253 13.91 -4.06 8.07
C ALA A 253 13.55 -5.54 8.25
N ALA A 254 14.12 -6.44 7.46
CA ALA A 254 13.90 -7.88 7.60
C ALA A 254 14.45 -8.41 8.94
N VAL A 255 15.64 -8.00 9.35
CA VAL A 255 16.20 -8.33 10.68
C VAL A 255 15.34 -7.77 11.82
N ALA A 256 14.84 -6.56 11.66
CA ALA A 256 13.95 -5.92 12.64
C ALA A 256 12.62 -6.68 12.77
N VAL A 257 11.99 -7.05 11.65
CA VAL A 257 10.77 -7.89 11.63
C VAL A 257 11.04 -9.26 12.24
N TRP A 258 12.15 -9.90 11.90
CA TRP A 258 12.54 -11.16 12.53
C TRP A 258 12.58 -11.04 14.04
N ARG A 259 13.25 -10.01 14.59
CA ARG A 259 13.33 -9.77 16.04
C ARG A 259 11.96 -9.50 16.68
N LEU A 260 11.09 -8.75 15.99
CA LEU A 260 9.74 -8.42 16.48
C LEU A 260 8.83 -9.65 16.54
N TRP A 261 8.99 -10.60 15.61
CA TRP A 261 8.08 -11.73 15.45
C TRP A 261 8.65 -13.07 15.96
N SER A 262 9.92 -13.13 16.34
CA SER A 262 10.52 -14.33 16.99
C SER A 262 10.01 -14.54 18.41
N ARG A 263 9.31 -13.57 18.99
CA ARG A 263 8.75 -13.66 20.34
C ARG A 263 7.25 -13.35 20.29
N PRO A 264 6.45 -14.03 21.13
CA PRO A 264 5.03 -13.70 21.26
C PRO A 264 4.86 -12.22 21.65
N ALA A 265 3.77 -11.58 21.20
CA ALA A 265 3.43 -10.25 21.66
C ALA A 265 3.02 -10.32 23.13
N GLY A 266 3.86 -9.84 24.04
CA GLY A 266 3.52 -9.73 25.45
C GLY A 266 2.54 -8.57 25.70
N GLY A 267 1.35 -8.88 26.26
CA GLY A 267 0.38 -7.90 26.72
C GLY A 267 -0.42 -7.14 25.64
N GLN A 268 -1.52 -6.50 26.04
CA GLN A 268 -2.47 -5.82 25.13
C GLN A 268 -1.86 -4.63 24.37
N ALA A 269 -0.90 -3.91 24.94
CA ALA A 269 -0.27 -2.75 24.30
C ALA A 269 0.86 -3.11 23.33
N ALA A 270 1.45 -4.31 23.45
CA ALA A 270 2.57 -4.73 22.61
C ALA A 270 2.13 -5.08 21.17
N GLY A 271 0.94 -5.64 21.00
CA GLY A 271 0.38 -6.03 19.70
C GLY A 271 0.22 -4.86 18.73
N PRO A 272 -0.47 -3.79 19.09
CA PRO A 272 -0.64 -2.60 18.25
C PRO A 272 0.69 -1.91 17.91
N ARG A 273 1.62 -1.81 18.87
CA ARG A 273 2.96 -1.23 18.62
C ARG A 273 3.76 -2.09 17.65
N ARG A 274 3.77 -3.41 17.83
CA ARG A 274 4.43 -4.35 16.93
C ARG A 274 3.86 -4.24 15.52
N LEU A 275 2.53 -4.19 15.39
CA LEU A 275 1.88 -4.03 14.09
C LEU A 275 2.29 -2.71 13.43
N GLY A 276 2.17 -1.58 14.11
CA GLY A 276 2.54 -0.28 13.57
C GLY A 276 4.02 -0.18 13.16
N ALA A 277 4.94 -0.70 14.00
CA ALA A 277 6.35 -0.78 13.68
C ALA A 277 6.61 -1.66 12.44
N THR A 278 5.94 -2.83 12.36
CA THR A 278 6.06 -3.74 11.20
C THR A 278 5.59 -3.07 9.92
N LEU A 279 4.46 -2.36 9.93
CA LEU A 279 3.94 -1.63 8.77
C LEU A 279 4.90 -0.53 8.31
N GLY A 280 5.52 0.19 9.24
CA GLY A 280 6.57 1.16 8.91
C GLY A 280 7.79 0.49 8.27
N LEU A 281 8.23 -0.66 8.80
CA LEU A 281 9.33 -1.44 8.24
C LEU A 281 9.02 -1.95 6.82
N VAL A 282 7.76 -2.33 6.54
CA VAL A 282 7.31 -2.72 5.18
C VAL A 282 7.53 -1.58 4.19
N VAL A 283 7.19 -0.35 4.56
CA VAL A 283 7.42 0.84 3.71
C VAL A 283 8.90 1.11 3.52
N LEU A 284 9.73 0.99 4.57
CA LEU A 284 11.19 1.20 4.48
C LEU A 284 11.91 0.10 3.67
N ALA A 285 11.32 -1.09 3.58
CA ALA A 285 11.93 -2.23 2.89
C ALA A 285 11.87 -2.15 1.36
N THR A 286 11.09 -1.24 0.79
CA THR A 286 10.93 -1.12 -0.66
C THR A 286 11.44 0.22 -1.20
N PRO A 287 12.11 0.25 -2.37
CA PRO A 287 12.44 1.50 -3.05
C PRO A 287 11.21 2.20 -3.64
N TYR A 288 10.09 1.47 -3.79
CA TYR A 288 8.91 1.88 -4.53
C TYR A 288 7.70 1.92 -3.60
N ALA A 289 7.65 2.94 -2.73
CA ALA A 289 6.53 3.24 -1.84
C ALA A 289 6.16 4.71 -1.94
N TYR A 290 4.89 5.01 -1.80
CA TYR A 290 4.31 6.34 -1.91
C TYR A 290 3.48 6.69 -0.67
N VAL A 291 3.16 7.97 -0.48
CA VAL A 291 2.29 8.43 0.62
C VAL A 291 0.95 7.68 0.62
N TYR A 292 0.35 7.47 -0.54
CA TYR A 292 -0.91 6.75 -0.69
C TYR A 292 -0.82 5.23 -0.38
N ASP A 293 0.36 4.69 -0.15
CA ASP A 293 0.57 3.29 0.28
C ASP A 293 0.59 3.13 1.81
N MET A 294 0.43 4.22 2.56
CA MET A 294 0.52 4.23 4.03
C MET A 294 -0.82 4.25 4.81
N PRO A 295 -2.02 4.02 4.24
CA PRO A 295 -3.26 4.01 5.03
C PRO A 295 -3.24 2.98 6.16
N ALA A 296 -2.53 1.83 5.99
CA ALA A 296 -2.38 0.82 7.05
C ALA A 296 -1.67 1.37 8.30
N ILE A 297 -0.64 2.20 8.13
CA ILE A 297 0.07 2.87 9.23
C ILE A 297 -0.89 3.81 9.93
N GLY A 298 -1.60 4.66 9.17
CA GLY A 298 -2.60 5.58 9.71
C GLY A 298 -3.68 4.87 10.50
N MET A 299 -4.21 3.76 9.97
CA MET A 299 -5.23 2.94 10.64
C MET A 299 -4.69 2.33 11.92
N ALA A 300 -3.49 1.75 11.91
CA ALA A 300 -2.86 1.18 13.10
C ALA A 300 -2.63 2.25 14.18
N LEU A 301 -2.18 3.45 13.81
CA LEU A 301 -1.98 4.57 14.73
C LEU A 301 -3.29 5.10 15.30
N ALA A 302 -4.36 5.19 14.49
CA ALA A 302 -5.69 5.58 14.96
C ALA A 302 -6.25 4.55 15.96
N GLY A 303 -6.09 3.26 15.68
CA GLY A 303 -6.47 2.18 16.60
C GLY A 303 -5.66 2.21 17.89
N PHE A 304 -4.37 2.47 17.80
CA PHE A 304 -3.48 2.63 18.94
C PHE A 304 -3.86 3.85 19.80
N ALA A 305 -4.13 4.98 19.19
CA ALA A 305 -4.54 6.21 19.87
C ALA A 305 -5.87 6.04 20.63
N ALA A 306 -6.81 5.30 20.07
CA ALA A 306 -8.10 5.03 20.72
C ALA A 306 -7.98 4.13 21.97
N ALA A 307 -6.91 3.37 22.11
CA ALA A 307 -6.65 2.46 23.24
C ALA A 307 -5.74 3.07 24.32
N MET A 308 -5.19 4.27 24.13
CA MET A 308 -4.10 4.83 24.93
C MET A 308 -4.44 6.20 25.53
N HIS A 309 -3.64 6.60 26.54
CA HIS A 309 -3.69 7.93 27.11
C HIS A 309 -3.23 8.99 26.11
N TRP A 310 -3.76 10.21 26.22
CA TRP A 310 -3.46 11.35 25.34
C TRP A 310 -1.95 11.61 25.12
N ARG A 311 -1.08 11.28 26.08
CA ARG A 311 0.38 11.41 25.96
C ARG A 311 0.98 10.50 24.89
N GLU A 312 0.29 9.47 24.47
CA GLU A 312 0.73 8.53 23.42
C GLU A 312 0.18 8.88 22.03
N LEU A 313 -0.50 10.02 21.88
CA LEU A 313 -1.00 10.52 20.61
C LEU A 313 0.12 11.09 19.70
N ALA A 314 1.32 11.30 20.24
CA ALA A 314 2.43 11.87 19.47
C ALA A 314 2.75 11.15 18.16
N PRO A 315 2.80 9.79 18.09
CA PRO A 315 3.02 9.11 16.81
C PRO A 315 1.94 9.42 15.77
N LEU A 316 0.67 9.48 16.18
CA LEU A 316 -0.45 9.82 15.29
C LEU A 316 -0.35 11.28 14.81
N ALA A 317 -0.09 12.21 15.72
CA ALA A 317 0.06 13.63 15.39
C ALA A 317 1.23 13.86 14.42
N ILE A 318 2.39 13.26 14.71
CA ILE A 318 3.58 13.35 13.85
C ILE A 318 3.27 12.75 12.47
N PHE A 319 2.63 11.57 12.40
CA PHE A 319 2.25 10.94 11.14
C PHE A 319 1.30 11.81 10.33
N THR A 320 0.26 12.37 10.97
CA THR A 320 -0.73 13.21 10.30
C THR A 320 -0.10 14.48 9.75
N LEU A 321 0.69 15.17 10.57
CA LEU A 321 1.40 16.39 10.14
C LEU A 321 2.40 16.06 9.04
N PHE A 322 3.21 15.03 9.24
CA PHE A 322 4.21 14.60 8.26
C PHE A 322 3.56 14.27 6.92
N THR A 323 2.53 13.40 6.89
CA THR A 323 1.91 12.97 5.63
C THR A 323 1.06 14.07 5.00
N GLY A 324 0.46 14.96 5.79
CA GLY A 324 -0.32 16.09 5.31
C GLY A 324 0.54 17.18 4.64
N PHE A 325 1.76 17.39 5.12
CA PHE A 325 2.69 18.40 4.58
C PHE A 325 3.80 17.82 3.72
N TYR A 326 3.85 16.50 3.55
CA TYR A 326 4.97 15.83 2.89
C TYR A 326 5.22 16.32 1.47
N ILE A 327 4.16 16.49 0.67
CA ILE A 327 4.27 16.99 -0.71
C ILE A 327 4.88 18.39 -0.71
N PHE A 328 4.44 19.26 0.21
CA PHE A 328 5.00 20.61 0.35
C PHE A 328 6.49 20.56 0.72
N LEU A 329 6.86 19.70 1.69
CA LEU A 329 8.27 19.53 2.08
C LEU A 329 9.13 19.00 0.93
N SER A 330 8.60 18.09 0.11
CA SER A 330 9.33 17.56 -1.04
C SER A 330 9.53 18.61 -2.15
N MET A 331 8.62 19.58 -2.28
CA MET A 331 8.78 20.72 -3.19
C MET A 331 9.92 21.65 -2.79
N LEU A 332 10.36 21.62 -1.53
CA LEU A 332 11.58 22.31 -1.06
C LEU A 332 12.87 21.59 -1.47
N GLY A 333 12.77 20.48 -2.19
CA GLY A 333 13.91 19.77 -2.77
C GLY A 333 14.37 18.51 -2.02
N PHE A 334 13.73 18.15 -0.89
CA PHE A 334 14.15 17.01 -0.07
C PHE A 334 13.00 16.02 0.21
N ALA A 335 13.17 14.78 -0.24
CA ALA A 335 12.21 13.70 -0.01
C ALA A 335 12.45 12.98 1.33
N MET A 336 12.12 13.63 2.46
CA MET A 336 12.39 13.11 3.81
C MET A 336 11.41 12.03 4.30
N GLY A 337 10.65 11.41 3.40
CA GLY A 337 9.61 10.42 3.72
C GLY A 337 10.11 9.24 4.54
N ALA A 338 11.24 8.67 4.16
CA ALA A 338 11.84 7.55 4.88
C ALA A 338 12.26 7.92 6.31
N ALA A 339 12.79 9.13 6.53
CA ALA A 339 13.17 9.60 7.87
C ALA A 339 11.94 9.71 8.80
N GLY A 340 10.82 10.24 8.29
CA GLY A 340 9.56 10.30 9.04
C GLY A 340 9.02 8.92 9.40
N VAL A 341 9.05 7.96 8.47
CA VAL A 341 8.63 6.58 8.73
C VAL A 341 9.59 5.90 9.73
N LEU A 342 10.89 6.12 9.62
CA LEU A 342 11.87 5.57 10.57
C LEU A 342 11.63 6.11 11.99
N LEU A 343 11.37 7.41 12.14
CA LEU A 343 11.01 8.00 13.42
C LEU A 343 9.78 7.30 14.03
N LEU A 344 8.74 7.06 13.24
CA LEU A 344 7.55 6.33 13.70
C LEU A 344 7.87 4.90 14.12
N VAL A 345 8.71 4.19 13.38
CA VAL A 345 9.17 2.83 13.76
C VAL A 345 9.88 2.85 15.11
N VAL A 346 10.78 3.83 15.34
CA VAL A 346 11.48 3.98 16.62
C VAL A 346 10.50 4.29 17.76
N MET A 347 9.53 5.20 17.55
CA MET A 347 8.52 5.55 18.55
C MET A 347 7.59 4.38 18.89
N LEU A 348 7.28 3.53 17.91
CA LEU A 348 6.41 2.37 18.06
C LEU A 348 7.17 1.11 18.49
N TRP A 349 8.52 1.16 18.55
CA TRP A 349 9.29 -0.01 18.93
C TRP A 349 8.90 -0.50 20.33
N PRO A 350 8.56 -1.79 20.51
CA PRO A 350 8.19 -2.30 21.82
C PRO A 350 9.33 -2.14 22.84
N LYS A 351 9.04 -1.51 23.96
CA LYS A 351 10.04 -1.33 25.04
C LYS A 351 10.37 -2.69 25.65
N THR A 352 11.64 -2.99 25.84
CA THR A 352 12.17 -4.29 26.30
C THR A 352 11.59 -4.78 27.65
N GLY A 353 11.06 -3.89 28.48
CA GLY A 353 10.36 -4.26 29.74
C GLY A 353 8.92 -4.76 29.58
N ALA A 354 8.28 -4.51 28.43
CA ALA A 354 6.92 -5.00 28.16
C ALA A 354 6.91 -6.45 27.59
N LEU A 355 8.06 -6.91 27.07
CA LEU A 355 8.23 -8.27 26.55
C LEU A 355 8.62 -9.30 27.62
N ALA A 356 8.96 -8.87 28.84
CA ALA A 356 9.46 -9.73 29.92
C ALA A 356 8.44 -10.02 31.05
N ARG A 357 7.21 -9.51 30.94
CA ARG A 357 6.16 -9.73 31.95
C ARG A 357 4.91 -10.34 31.27
N GLY A 358 5.05 -11.56 30.80
CA GLY A 358 3.97 -12.39 30.31
C GLY A 358 4.26 -13.83 30.63
#